data_3b4d12e5d70f482bd3c18c9b608cb8f3
#
_entry.id   3b4d12e5d70f482bd3c18c9b608cb8f3
#
_cell.length_a   1.000
_cell.length_b   1.000
_cell.length_c   1.000
_cell.angle_alpha   90.00
_cell.angle_beta   90.00
_cell.angle_gamma   90.00
#
_symmetry.space_group_name_H-M   'P 1'
#
loop_
_entity.id
_entity.type
_entity.pdbx_description
1 polymer ?
#
loop_
_entity_poly.entity_id
_entity_poly.type
_entity_poly.pdbx_seq_one_letter_code
_entity_poly.pdbx_strand_id
1 'polypeptide(L)'
;MAANFTPERAAAIERALVDHVARRAPRTKHKTWAAGLLLTGALAGAGASAGAFAATGMLQPPDAPVAQHPEGQPTPDLPDPVAAPEGTIPGSSIISLLGEEPVSLTIDSATEVSLQDRPAEATHARVTITPTRPGALSWGTDPGGNNPTAAWTSADFSKEGPAATWQDLALDTSVDTLYLDPLEFAGVVTVQYVAHLPTVLATNDRGQTYGTTGSAEGKPDLIEVEATNGKLGYVYREELDKATGETAAQDFTTPQDALEWQEENRGKTHTLPVYLSDGTSQIGEFHIGSP
;
A
#
# COMPACT_ATOMS: atom_id res chain seq x y z
N MET A 1 -7.31 37.97 10.97
CA MET A 1 -8.51 37.50 11.70
C MET A 1 -8.62 36.00 11.44
N ALA A 2 -8.25 35.15 12.42
CA ALA A 2 -8.37 33.71 12.29
C ALA A 2 -9.85 33.31 12.39
N ALA A 3 -10.37 32.61 11.38
CA ALA A 3 -11.74 32.11 11.38
C ALA A 3 -11.84 30.96 12.37
N ASN A 4 -12.50 31.18 13.52
CA ASN A 4 -12.74 30.15 14.51
C ASN A 4 -13.65 29.04 13.91
N PHE A 5 -13.12 27.83 13.83
CA PHE A 5 -13.85 26.64 13.45
C PHE A 5 -14.70 26.20 14.65
N THR A 6 -16.02 26.42 14.60
CA THR A 6 -16.92 26.05 15.70
C THR A 6 -17.48 24.63 15.48
N PRO A 7 -17.79 23.88 16.56
CA PRO A 7 -18.40 22.54 16.46
C PRO A 7 -19.71 22.53 15.64
N GLU A 8 -20.45 23.60 15.65
CA GLU A 8 -21.68 23.76 14.87
C GLU A 8 -21.42 23.83 13.37
N ARG A 9 -20.28 24.45 12.95
CA ARG A 9 -19.86 24.45 11.55
C ARG A 9 -19.38 23.08 11.08
N ALA A 10 -18.67 22.35 11.93
CA ALA A 10 -18.25 20.98 11.63
C ALA A 10 -19.47 20.06 11.41
N ALA A 11 -20.47 20.12 12.30
CA ALA A 11 -21.71 19.36 12.18
C ALA A 11 -22.60 19.79 10.98
N ALA A 12 -22.48 21.02 10.50
CA ALA A 12 -23.17 21.49 9.30
C ALA A 12 -22.50 20.97 8.02
N ILE A 13 -21.17 20.92 7.99
CA ILE A 13 -20.38 20.36 6.87
C ILE A 13 -20.61 18.86 6.77
N GLU A 14 -20.58 18.13 7.89
CA GLU A 14 -20.84 16.70 7.94
C GLU A 14 -22.25 16.36 7.39
N ARG A 15 -23.29 17.08 7.84
CA ARG A 15 -24.64 16.91 7.31
C ARG A 15 -24.75 17.23 5.81
N ALA A 16 -24.06 18.26 5.33
CA ALA A 16 -24.08 18.62 3.92
C ALA A 16 -23.38 17.55 3.05
N LEU A 17 -22.31 16.94 3.54
CA LEU A 17 -21.60 15.84 2.87
C LEU A 17 -22.47 14.55 2.81
N VAL A 18 -23.07 14.16 3.92
CA VAL A 18 -23.97 13.01 3.99
C VAL A 18 -25.18 13.19 3.06
N ASP A 19 -25.82 14.38 3.05
CA ASP A 19 -26.94 14.71 2.17
C ASP A 19 -26.54 14.74 0.67
N HIS A 20 -25.33 15.16 0.37
CA HIS A 20 -24.82 15.16 -1.00
C HIS A 20 -24.57 13.75 -1.55
N VAL A 21 -24.02 12.87 -0.74
CA VAL A 21 -23.83 11.45 -1.09
C VAL A 21 -25.18 10.73 -1.23
N ALA A 22 -26.14 10.98 -0.34
CA ALA A 22 -27.46 10.35 -0.37
C ALA A 22 -28.31 10.77 -1.59
N ARG A 23 -28.12 11.97 -2.13
CA ARG A 23 -28.88 12.48 -3.29
C ARG A 23 -28.34 12.01 -4.65
N ARG A 24 -27.14 11.44 -4.72
CA ARG A 24 -26.50 10.97 -5.96
C ARG A 24 -26.66 9.49 -6.27
N ALA A 25 -27.46 8.74 -5.54
CA ALA A 25 -27.74 7.34 -5.86
C ALA A 25 -28.75 7.23 -7.03
N PRO A 26 -28.37 6.93 -8.26
CA PRO A 26 -29.31 6.66 -9.34
C PRO A 26 -29.97 5.30 -9.08
N ARG A 27 -31.32 5.29 -9.01
CA ARG A 27 -32.11 4.06 -9.03
C ARG A 27 -32.11 3.50 -10.45
N THR A 28 -31.13 2.66 -10.78
CA THR A 28 -31.19 1.79 -11.95
C THR A 28 -30.88 0.36 -11.56
N LYS A 29 -31.83 -0.51 -11.85
CA LYS A 29 -31.74 -1.97 -11.72
C LYS A 29 -30.80 -2.48 -12.80
N HIS A 30 -29.55 -2.73 -12.52
CA HIS A 30 -28.69 -3.64 -13.27
C HIS A 30 -27.64 -4.24 -12.34
N LYS A 31 -27.34 -5.52 -12.60
CA LYS A 31 -26.45 -6.41 -11.85
C LYS A 31 -25.17 -5.72 -11.42
N THR A 32 -25.05 -5.50 -10.13
CA THR A 32 -23.92 -4.84 -9.51
C THR A 32 -22.76 -5.80 -9.37
N TRP A 33 -21.72 -5.53 -10.09
CA TRP A 33 -20.37 -5.85 -9.67
C TRP A 33 -19.99 -4.79 -8.64
N ALA A 34 -20.09 -5.12 -7.38
CA ALA A 34 -19.56 -4.29 -6.31
C ALA A 34 -18.05 -4.59 -6.20
N ALA A 35 -17.25 -3.89 -6.99
CA ALA A 35 -15.82 -3.75 -6.72
C ALA A 35 -15.69 -2.83 -5.51
N GLY A 36 -15.60 -3.40 -4.33
CA GLY A 36 -15.20 -2.70 -3.13
C GLY A 36 -13.71 -2.34 -3.25
N LEU A 37 -13.42 -1.09 -3.52
CA LEU A 37 -12.08 -0.52 -3.45
C LEU A 37 -11.68 -0.41 -1.98
N LEU A 38 -11.09 -1.48 -1.44
CA LEU A 38 -10.32 -1.43 -0.20
C LEU A 38 -8.86 -1.09 -0.56
N LEU A 39 -8.55 0.19 -0.46
CA LEU A 39 -7.18 0.70 -0.47
C LEU A 39 -6.51 0.38 0.87
N THR A 40 -5.96 -0.81 0.98
CA THR A 40 -4.94 -1.08 1.99
C THR A 40 -3.60 -1.17 1.27
N GLY A 41 -2.77 -0.18 1.47
CA GLY A 41 -1.38 -0.23 1.07
C GLY A 41 -0.68 -1.37 1.81
N ALA A 42 -0.48 -2.49 1.13
CA ALA A 42 0.41 -3.55 1.56
C ALA A 42 1.44 -3.73 0.45
N LEU A 43 2.54 -3.01 0.56
CA LEU A 43 3.72 -3.19 -0.24
C LEU A 43 4.78 -3.84 0.63
N ALA A 44 4.78 -5.16 0.66
CA ALA A 44 5.99 -5.95 0.90
C ALA A 44 5.68 -7.39 0.57
N GLY A 45 6.18 -7.89 -0.52
CA GLY A 45 6.09 -9.30 -0.88
C GLY A 45 6.21 -9.46 -2.38
N ALA A 46 7.29 -10.09 -2.80
CA ALA A 46 7.55 -10.43 -4.18
C ALA A 46 6.32 -11.12 -4.81
N GLY A 47 5.72 -10.47 -5.78
CA GLY A 47 4.67 -11.03 -6.60
C GLY A 47 3.41 -10.18 -6.67
N ALA A 48 3.24 -9.54 -7.80
CA ALA A 48 2.01 -8.99 -8.32
C ALA A 48 1.34 -7.88 -7.50
N SER A 49 1.65 -6.65 -7.77
CA SER A 49 0.71 -5.54 -7.54
C SER A 49 1.04 -4.29 -8.35
N ALA A 50 1.06 -4.39 -9.67
CA ALA A 50 1.06 -3.22 -10.54
C ALA A 50 -0.28 -2.45 -10.52
N GLY A 51 -1.28 -2.90 -9.76
CA GLY A 51 -2.63 -2.34 -9.75
C GLY A 51 -2.94 -1.30 -8.67
N ALA A 52 -2.04 -1.04 -7.71
CA ALA A 52 -2.37 -0.24 -6.53
C ALA A 52 -1.89 1.22 -6.55
N PHE A 53 -1.25 1.67 -7.61
CA PHE A 53 -0.69 3.03 -7.66
C PHE A 53 -1.68 4.17 -7.92
N ALA A 54 -2.95 3.83 -8.22
CA ALA A 54 -3.85 4.81 -8.82
C ALA A 54 -4.59 5.76 -7.85
N ALA A 55 -4.44 5.67 -6.53
CA ALA A 55 -5.39 6.43 -5.73
C ALA A 55 -4.91 7.15 -4.47
N THR A 56 -3.69 7.01 -3.99
CA THR A 56 -3.34 7.60 -2.69
C THR A 56 -2.14 8.55 -2.65
N GLY A 57 -1.44 8.77 -3.80
CA GLY A 57 -0.29 9.65 -3.86
C GLY A 57 -0.52 11.06 -4.39
N MET A 58 -1.75 11.40 -4.80
CA MET A 58 -1.97 12.49 -5.74
C MET A 58 -2.17 13.89 -5.15
N LEU A 59 -2.00 14.14 -3.89
CA LEU A 59 -2.15 15.48 -3.33
C LEU A 59 -1.02 15.85 -2.37
N GLN A 60 0.21 15.53 -2.71
CA GLN A 60 1.34 16.07 -1.97
C GLN A 60 1.80 17.35 -2.65
N PRO A 61 1.80 18.52 -1.96
CA PRO A 61 2.30 19.76 -2.52
C PRO A 61 3.76 19.62 -2.96
N PRO A 62 4.23 20.38 -3.98
CA PRO A 62 5.58 20.27 -4.52
C PRO A 62 6.72 20.56 -3.52
N ASP A 63 6.42 21.15 -2.36
CA ASP A 63 7.37 21.39 -1.27
C ASP A 63 7.16 20.45 -0.08
N ALA A 64 6.34 19.40 -0.21
CA ALA A 64 6.23 18.42 0.86
C ALA A 64 7.53 17.62 0.94
N PRO A 65 8.16 17.54 2.13
CA PRO A 65 9.32 16.67 2.31
C PRO A 65 8.95 15.25 1.87
N VAL A 66 9.92 14.61 1.21
CA VAL A 66 9.90 13.17 0.85
C VAL A 66 9.13 12.40 1.90
N ALA A 67 8.13 11.60 1.48
CA ALA A 67 7.14 10.91 2.29
C ALA A 67 7.59 10.71 3.74
N GLN A 68 7.24 11.67 4.59
CA GLN A 68 7.41 11.47 6.01
C GLN A 68 6.46 10.32 6.36
N HIS A 69 7.00 9.30 6.97
CA HIS A 69 6.17 8.31 7.67
C HIS A 69 5.09 9.07 8.43
N PRO A 70 3.82 8.66 8.36
CA PRO A 70 2.78 9.30 9.17
C PRO A 70 3.31 9.45 10.58
N GLU A 71 3.26 10.66 11.14
CA GLU A 71 3.73 10.90 12.52
C GLU A 71 3.08 9.86 13.43
N GLY A 72 3.89 9.08 14.14
CA GLY A 72 3.44 8.04 15.07
C GLY A 72 3.58 6.60 14.55
N GLN A 73 3.99 6.35 13.32
CA GLN A 73 4.34 4.97 12.93
C GLN A 73 5.78 4.65 13.34
N PRO A 74 6.02 3.44 13.89
CA PRO A 74 7.36 3.01 14.26
C PRO A 74 8.24 2.94 13.00
N THR A 75 9.46 3.45 13.12
CA THR A 75 10.48 3.33 12.08
C THR A 75 11.38 2.16 12.47
N PRO A 76 11.42 1.07 11.70
CA PRO A 76 12.27 -0.06 12.03
C PRO A 76 13.74 0.33 11.99
N ASP A 77 14.52 -0.20 12.91
CA ASP A 77 15.99 -0.11 12.86
C ASP A 77 16.49 -1.14 11.83
N LEU A 78 16.65 -0.69 10.60
CA LEU A 78 17.06 -1.54 9.48
C LEU A 78 18.58 -1.58 9.40
N PRO A 79 19.18 -2.74 9.07
CA PRO A 79 20.59 -2.84 8.78
C PRO A 79 20.99 -2.06 7.52
N ASP A 80 22.27 -1.80 7.36
CA ASP A 80 22.81 -1.14 6.16
C ASP A 80 22.41 -1.91 4.88
N PRO A 81 21.98 -1.22 3.82
CA PRO A 81 21.59 -1.86 2.56
C PRO A 81 22.75 -2.63 1.91
N VAL A 82 22.43 -3.75 1.29
CA VAL A 82 23.40 -4.59 0.56
C VAL A 82 23.09 -4.61 -0.93
N ALA A 83 24.04 -5.08 -1.76
CA ALA A 83 23.76 -5.33 -3.17
C ALA A 83 22.68 -6.42 -3.31
N ALA A 84 21.72 -6.21 -4.22
CA ALA A 84 20.67 -7.19 -4.47
C ALA A 84 21.28 -8.48 -5.01
N PRO A 85 21.03 -9.66 -4.40
CA PRO A 85 21.41 -10.94 -4.95
C PRO A 85 20.76 -11.20 -6.31
N GLU A 86 21.34 -12.14 -7.09
CA GLU A 86 20.72 -12.58 -8.33
C GLU A 86 19.28 -13.10 -8.09
N GLY A 87 18.33 -12.65 -8.90
CA GLY A 87 16.92 -12.98 -8.76
C GLY A 87 16.15 -12.12 -7.77
N THR A 88 16.82 -11.19 -7.07
CA THR A 88 16.18 -10.18 -6.21
C THR A 88 16.05 -8.87 -6.96
N ILE A 89 14.90 -8.22 -6.85
CA ILE A 89 14.68 -6.89 -7.45
C ILE A 89 15.49 -5.86 -6.66
N PRO A 90 16.39 -5.11 -7.32
CA PRO A 90 17.17 -4.07 -6.64
C PRO A 90 16.29 -3.04 -5.93
N GLY A 91 16.70 -2.60 -4.75
CA GLY A 91 15.91 -1.68 -3.91
C GLY A 91 14.80 -2.35 -3.09
N SER A 92 14.51 -3.63 -3.30
CA SER A 92 13.61 -4.39 -2.43
C SER A 92 14.34 -4.92 -1.21
N SER A 93 13.59 -5.31 -0.17
CA SER A 93 14.19 -5.97 0.99
C SER A 93 14.26 -7.48 0.80
N ILE A 94 15.37 -8.09 1.22
CA ILE A 94 15.45 -9.54 1.43
C ILE A 94 14.74 -9.83 2.74
N ILE A 95 13.72 -10.70 2.70
CA ILE A 95 12.92 -11.03 3.88
C ILE A 95 13.31 -12.42 4.38
N SER A 96 13.70 -12.49 5.66
CA SER A 96 14.01 -13.72 6.37
C SER A 96 13.00 -13.97 7.47
N LEU A 97 12.41 -15.16 7.53
CA LEU A 97 11.56 -15.56 8.65
C LEU A 97 12.44 -15.88 9.87
N LEU A 98 12.04 -15.41 11.03
CA LEU A 98 12.75 -15.60 12.30
C LEU A 98 11.91 -16.46 13.26
N GLY A 99 12.60 -17.30 14.01
CA GLY A 99 11.96 -18.25 14.94
C GLY A 99 11.50 -19.53 14.28
N GLU A 100 11.14 -20.52 15.09
CA GLU A 100 10.80 -21.88 14.62
C GLU A 100 9.33 -21.99 14.18
N GLU A 101 8.40 -21.39 14.95
CA GLU A 101 6.97 -21.46 14.65
C GLU A 101 6.28 -20.10 14.86
N PRO A 102 5.33 -19.74 13.99
CA PRO A 102 4.53 -18.53 14.18
C PRO A 102 3.52 -18.73 15.33
N VAL A 103 3.21 -17.65 16.04
CA VAL A 103 2.16 -17.62 17.06
C VAL A 103 0.81 -17.50 16.36
N SER A 104 -0.10 -18.47 16.57
CA SER A 104 -1.44 -18.47 15.99
C SER A 104 -2.50 -18.27 17.08
N LEU A 105 -3.42 -17.35 16.86
CA LEU A 105 -4.47 -16.95 17.79
C LEU A 105 -5.83 -16.98 17.08
N THR A 106 -6.85 -17.52 17.76
CA THR A 106 -8.23 -17.36 17.30
C THR A 106 -8.78 -16.06 17.89
N ILE A 107 -9.22 -15.16 17.00
CA ILE A 107 -9.68 -13.81 17.37
C ILE A 107 -11.17 -13.68 17.10
N ASP A 108 -11.94 -13.32 18.13
CA ASP A 108 -13.36 -12.97 18.12
C ASP A 108 -13.69 -11.80 19.08
N SER A 109 -12.69 -11.33 19.81
CA SER A 109 -12.75 -10.23 20.76
C SER A 109 -11.44 -9.45 20.75
N ALA A 110 -11.44 -8.22 21.26
CA ALA A 110 -10.24 -7.40 21.37
C ALA A 110 -9.13 -8.15 22.10
N THR A 111 -7.96 -8.22 21.51
CA THR A 111 -6.84 -9.03 21.97
C THR A 111 -5.53 -8.24 21.85
N GLU A 112 -4.70 -8.33 22.85
CA GLU A 112 -3.35 -7.79 22.86
C GLU A 112 -2.34 -8.94 22.77
N VAL A 113 -1.34 -8.79 21.91
CA VAL A 113 -0.26 -9.76 21.72
C VAL A 113 1.05 -9.10 22.12
N SER A 114 1.75 -9.66 23.11
CA SER A 114 3.07 -9.16 23.51
C SER A 114 4.09 -9.43 22.40
N LEU A 115 4.87 -8.40 22.06
CA LEU A 115 6.00 -8.45 21.14
C LEU A 115 7.35 -8.27 21.84
N GLN A 116 7.37 -8.37 23.19
CA GLN A 116 8.57 -8.10 24.01
C GLN A 116 9.66 -9.18 23.84
N ASP A 117 9.25 -10.43 23.63
CA ASP A 117 10.15 -11.57 23.49
C ASP A 117 10.61 -11.82 22.05
N ARG A 118 10.62 -10.76 21.23
CA ARG A 118 11.04 -10.86 19.81
C ARG A 118 12.53 -11.12 19.67
N PRO A 119 12.95 -11.85 18.62
CA PRO A 119 14.36 -11.96 18.26
C PRO A 119 15.00 -10.57 18.06
N ALA A 120 16.27 -10.42 18.43
CA ALA A 120 16.97 -9.14 18.32
C ALA A 120 17.09 -8.65 16.87
N GLU A 121 17.10 -9.58 15.90
CA GLU A 121 17.20 -9.29 14.48
C GLU A 121 15.83 -8.97 13.84
N ALA A 122 14.72 -9.08 14.62
CA ALA A 122 13.39 -8.81 14.10
C ALA A 122 13.20 -7.31 13.83
N THR A 123 13.01 -6.97 12.57
CA THR A 123 12.69 -5.60 12.12
C THR A 123 11.19 -5.40 11.95
N HIS A 124 10.43 -6.49 11.71
CA HIS A 124 8.99 -6.46 11.51
C HIS A 124 8.31 -7.67 12.15
N ALA A 125 7.01 -7.51 12.41
CA ALA A 125 6.11 -8.61 12.71
C ALA A 125 5.17 -8.81 11.52
N ARG A 126 5.23 -9.96 10.86
CA ARG A 126 4.27 -10.35 9.84
C ARG A 126 2.99 -10.81 10.50
N VAL A 127 1.92 -10.08 10.28
CA VAL A 127 0.57 -10.42 10.75
C VAL A 127 -0.20 -10.99 9.59
N THR A 128 -0.54 -12.28 9.65
CA THR A 128 -1.37 -12.96 8.64
C THR A 128 -2.76 -13.18 9.22
N ILE A 129 -3.78 -12.77 8.49
CA ILE A 129 -5.18 -12.83 8.92
C ILE A 129 -5.93 -13.78 7.99
N THR A 130 -6.51 -14.83 8.57
CA THR A 130 -7.38 -15.79 7.90
C THR A 130 -8.78 -15.68 8.48
N PRO A 131 -9.70 -14.94 7.82
CA PRO A 131 -11.04 -14.75 8.33
C PRO A 131 -11.86 -16.05 8.28
N THR A 132 -12.67 -16.29 9.31
CA THR A 132 -13.61 -17.43 9.39
C THR A 132 -15.06 -16.98 9.47
N ARG A 133 -15.31 -15.68 9.73
CA ARG A 133 -16.62 -15.04 9.75
C ARG A 133 -16.51 -13.63 9.18
N PRO A 134 -17.54 -13.14 8.45
CA PRO A 134 -17.64 -11.76 8.01
C PRO A 134 -17.51 -10.78 9.18
N GLY A 135 -17.01 -9.58 8.90
CA GLY A 135 -16.77 -8.52 9.87
C GLY A 135 -15.55 -7.70 9.49
N ALA A 136 -15.09 -6.86 10.39
CA ALA A 136 -13.87 -6.07 10.21
C ALA A 136 -12.87 -6.36 11.32
N LEU A 137 -11.59 -6.32 11.01
CA LEU A 137 -10.50 -6.38 11.97
C LEU A 137 -9.58 -5.18 11.76
N SER A 138 -9.33 -4.45 12.84
CA SER A 138 -8.25 -3.46 12.92
C SER A 138 -7.06 -4.10 13.62
N TRP A 139 -5.84 -3.86 13.11
CA TRP A 139 -4.63 -4.41 13.73
C TRP A 139 -3.46 -3.45 13.59
N GLY A 140 -2.61 -3.36 14.61
CA GLY A 140 -1.43 -2.50 14.58
C GLY A 140 -0.83 -2.30 15.95
N THR A 141 0.11 -1.38 16.02
CA THR A 141 0.90 -1.11 17.23
C THR A 141 0.47 0.17 17.96
N ASP A 142 -0.55 0.87 17.44
CA ASP A 142 -1.10 2.08 18.04
C ASP A 142 -2.33 1.74 18.91
N PRO A 143 -2.24 1.91 20.27
CA PRO A 143 -3.38 1.72 21.14
C PRO A 143 -4.47 2.79 20.94
N GLY A 144 -4.15 3.91 20.29
CA GLY A 144 -5.08 5.00 19.98
C GLY A 144 -6.01 4.75 18.79
N GLY A 145 -5.82 3.66 18.06
CA GLY A 145 -6.73 3.22 17.02
C GLY A 145 -6.46 3.76 15.61
N ASN A 146 -5.32 4.39 15.34
CA ASN A 146 -4.92 4.75 13.96
C ASN A 146 -4.27 3.56 13.24
N ASN A 147 -4.90 2.40 13.34
CA ASN A 147 -4.40 1.16 12.78
C ASN A 147 -5.08 0.81 11.46
N PRO A 148 -4.41 0.09 10.55
CA PRO A 148 -5.04 -0.44 9.35
C PRO A 148 -6.24 -1.32 9.72
N THR A 149 -7.25 -1.32 8.87
CA THR A 149 -8.47 -2.10 9.05
C THR A 149 -8.83 -2.78 7.74
N ALA A 150 -9.16 -4.06 7.80
CA ALA A 150 -9.77 -4.79 6.68
C ALA A 150 -11.15 -5.29 7.05
N ALA A 151 -12.04 -5.37 6.05
CA ALA A 151 -13.39 -5.87 6.22
C ALA A 151 -13.68 -6.98 5.21
N TRP A 152 -14.38 -8.00 5.66
CA TRP A 152 -14.83 -9.13 4.85
C TRP A 152 -16.35 -9.22 4.92
N THR A 153 -16.98 -9.31 3.76
CA THR A 153 -18.43 -9.42 3.60
C THR A 153 -18.84 -10.88 3.46
N SER A 154 -20.12 -11.18 3.58
CA SER A 154 -20.64 -12.53 3.32
C SER A 154 -20.36 -13.01 1.89
N ALA A 155 -20.16 -12.09 0.93
CA ALA A 155 -19.83 -12.44 -0.45
C ALA A 155 -18.43 -13.06 -0.57
N ASP A 156 -17.49 -12.65 0.28
CA ASP A 156 -16.11 -13.14 0.29
C ASP A 156 -16.02 -14.61 0.74
N PHE A 157 -17.06 -15.10 1.44
CA PHE A 157 -17.15 -16.49 1.90
C PHE A 157 -17.88 -17.42 0.92
N SER A 158 -18.25 -16.95 -0.27
CA SER A 158 -19.20 -17.62 -1.17
C SER A 158 -18.60 -18.68 -2.04
N LYS A 159 -17.60 -19.35 -1.97
CA LYS A 159 -17.19 -20.57 -2.74
C LYS A 159 -15.88 -21.20 -2.25
N GLU A 160 -14.83 -20.40 -2.20
CA GLU A 160 -13.48 -20.87 -1.83
C GLU A 160 -13.06 -20.32 -0.46
N GLY A 161 -13.92 -19.47 0.13
CA GLY A 161 -13.62 -18.69 1.32
C GLY A 161 -12.71 -17.49 0.99
N PRO A 162 -12.61 -16.51 1.92
CA PRO A 162 -11.74 -15.36 1.73
C PRO A 162 -10.26 -15.79 1.76
N ALA A 163 -9.48 -15.22 0.85
CA ALA A 163 -8.04 -15.39 0.90
C ALA A 163 -7.46 -14.81 2.20
N ALA A 164 -6.44 -15.46 2.75
CA ALA A 164 -5.67 -14.87 3.82
C ALA A 164 -5.00 -13.57 3.34
N THR A 165 -4.99 -12.55 4.17
CA THR A 165 -4.23 -11.32 3.94
C THR A 165 -3.10 -11.22 4.94
N TRP A 166 -2.04 -10.50 4.61
CA TRP A 166 -0.92 -10.29 5.52
C TRP A 166 -0.30 -8.92 5.37
N GLN A 167 0.38 -8.48 6.41
CA GLN A 167 1.14 -7.24 6.45
C GLN A 167 2.35 -7.40 7.37
N ASP A 168 3.48 -6.81 6.98
CA ASP A 168 4.65 -6.67 7.84
C ASP A 168 4.54 -5.33 8.58
N LEU A 169 4.36 -5.38 9.89
CA LEU A 169 4.34 -4.22 10.77
C LEU A 169 5.76 -3.91 11.23
N ALA A 170 6.21 -2.69 11.00
CA ALA A 170 7.51 -2.22 11.45
C ALA A 170 7.62 -2.29 12.98
N LEU A 171 8.77 -2.72 13.46
CA LEU A 171 9.11 -2.79 14.87
C LEU A 171 10.28 -1.86 15.14
N ASP A 172 10.11 -0.93 16.05
CA ASP A 172 11.19 -0.19 16.69
C ASP A 172 11.31 -0.56 18.17
N THR A 173 12.18 0.09 18.90
CA THR A 173 12.41 -0.20 20.31
C THR A 173 11.22 0.18 21.20
N SER A 174 10.28 0.98 20.74
CA SER A 174 9.11 1.43 21.48
C SER A 174 7.90 0.50 21.33
N VAL A 175 7.91 -0.36 20.31
CA VAL A 175 6.80 -1.27 19.99
C VAL A 175 6.95 -2.55 20.81
N ASP A 176 6.03 -2.79 21.71
CA ASP A 176 6.00 -3.98 22.56
C ASP A 176 4.66 -4.75 22.53
N THR A 177 3.66 -4.21 21.87
CA THR A 177 2.31 -4.79 21.84
C THR A 177 1.67 -4.64 20.44
N LEU A 178 1.06 -5.72 19.96
CA LEU A 178 0.17 -5.73 18.81
C LEU A 178 -1.28 -5.75 19.30
N TYR A 179 -2.07 -4.79 18.87
CA TYR A 179 -3.50 -4.66 19.16
C TYR A 179 -4.32 -5.25 18.02
N LEU A 180 -5.27 -6.12 18.36
CA LEU A 180 -6.21 -6.76 17.44
C LEU A 180 -7.62 -6.41 17.89
N ASP A 181 -8.34 -5.61 17.13
CA ASP A 181 -9.67 -5.11 17.48
C ASP A 181 -10.73 -5.53 16.44
N PRO A 182 -11.44 -6.65 16.70
CA PRO A 182 -12.46 -7.17 15.80
C PRO A 182 -13.82 -6.46 16.00
N LEU A 183 -14.48 -6.13 14.87
CA LEU A 183 -15.86 -5.68 14.81
C LEU A 183 -16.70 -6.76 14.09
N GLU A 184 -17.50 -7.50 14.83
CA GLU A 184 -18.32 -8.63 14.33
C GLU A 184 -17.49 -9.72 13.58
N PHE A 185 -16.17 -9.60 13.57
CA PHE A 185 -15.22 -10.50 12.91
C PHE A 185 -14.90 -11.72 13.76
N ALA A 186 -14.59 -12.84 13.10
CA ALA A 186 -13.83 -13.92 13.71
C ALA A 186 -12.83 -14.48 12.69
N GLY A 187 -11.67 -14.91 13.17
CA GLY A 187 -10.62 -15.45 12.32
C GLY A 187 -9.45 -16.00 13.08
N VAL A 188 -8.46 -16.49 12.34
CA VAL A 188 -7.16 -16.85 12.88
C VAL A 188 -6.17 -15.76 12.48
N VAL A 189 -5.47 -15.23 13.46
CA VAL A 189 -4.35 -14.31 13.25
C VAL A 189 -3.06 -15.02 13.60
N THR A 190 -2.11 -14.99 12.68
CA THR A 190 -0.79 -15.59 12.87
C THR A 190 0.25 -14.48 12.88
N VAL A 191 1.13 -14.47 13.87
CA VAL A 191 2.22 -13.51 14.02
C VAL A 191 3.55 -14.23 13.85
N GLN A 192 4.36 -13.80 12.90
CA GLN A 192 5.69 -14.32 12.60
C GLN A 192 6.69 -13.16 12.60
N TYR A 193 7.78 -13.27 13.33
CA TYR A 193 8.86 -12.28 13.23
C TYR A 193 9.63 -12.43 11.92
N VAL A 194 10.00 -11.29 11.33
CA VAL A 194 10.77 -11.25 10.09
C VAL A 194 11.88 -10.19 10.19
N ALA A 195 13.00 -10.48 9.55
CA ALA A 195 14.06 -9.51 9.32
C ALA A 195 14.00 -9.03 7.87
N HIS A 196 13.97 -7.73 7.68
CA HIS A 196 14.10 -7.08 6.39
C HIS A 196 15.53 -6.57 6.26
N LEU A 197 16.26 -7.06 5.26
CA LEU A 197 17.56 -6.56 4.86
C LEU A 197 17.38 -5.74 3.58
N PRO A 198 17.48 -4.41 3.62
CA PRO A 198 17.33 -3.56 2.45
C PRO A 198 18.38 -3.88 1.38
N THR A 199 18.03 -3.71 0.10
CA THR A 199 19.03 -3.76 -0.97
C THR A 199 19.11 -2.39 -1.66
N VAL A 200 20.31 -2.07 -2.19
CA VAL A 200 20.51 -0.86 -2.98
C VAL A 200 19.88 -0.99 -4.37
N LEU A 201 19.57 0.14 -5.00
CA LEU A 201 19.25 0.18 -6.42
C LEU A 201 20.44 -0.32 -7.23
N ALA A 202 20.18 -0.94 -8.37
CA ALA A 202 21.25 -1.30 -9.29
C ALA A 202 21.40 -0.25 -10.40
N THR A 203 22.55 -0.24 -11.07
CA THR A 203 22.83 0.67 -12.19
C THR A 203 23.19 -0.15 -13.41
N ASN A 204 22.59 0.17 -14.55
CA ASN A 204 22.89 -0.49 -15.82
C ASN A 204 24.10 0.15 -16.52
N ASP A 205 24.55 -0.44 -17.65
CA ASP A 205 25.70 0.03 -18.42
C ASP A 205 25.54 1.46 -18.99
N ARG A 206 24.33 2.00 -18.94
CA ARG A 206 24.02 3.38 -19.39
C ARG A 206 24.05 4.40 -18.24
N GLY A 207 24.34 3.96 -17.03
CA GLY A 207 24.33 4.77 -15.82
C GLY A 207 22.94 5.06 -15.27
N GLN A 208 21.90 4.35 -15.73
CA GLN A 208 20.54 4.50 -15.24
C GLN A 208 20.33 3.57 -14.03
N THR A 209 19.72 4.10 -12.98
CA THR A 209 19.32 3.32 -11.82
C THR A 209 18.05 2.50 -12.16
N TYR A 210 17.99 1.26 -11.64
CA TYR A 210 16.81 0.42 -11.81
C TYR A 210 16.47 -0.36 -10.53
N GLY A 211 15.19 -0.64 -10.34
CA GLY A 211 14.68 -1.37 -9.19
C GLY A 211 13.25 -1.01 -8.82
N THR A 212 12.92 -1.20 -7.53
CA THR A 212 11.60 -0.84 -6.97
C THR A 212 11.52 0.62 -6.53
N THR A 213 10.31 1.17 -6.48
CA THR A 213 10.05 2.52 -5.91
C THR A 213 10.16 2.57 -4.39
N GLY A 214 10.17 1.40 -3.71
CA GLY A 214 10.26 1.32 -2.24
C GLY A 214 11.69 1.42 -1.68
N SER A 215 12.69 1.69 -2.52
CA SER A 215 14.07 1.85 -2.07
C SER A 215 14.25 3.09 -1.20
N ALA A 216 15.07 2.97 -0.15
CA ALA A 216 15.50 4.11 0.67
C ALA A 216 16.29 5.16 -0.13
N GLU A 217 16.86 4.78 -1.28
CA GLU A 217 17.58 5.69 -2.19
C GLU A 217 16.64 6.52 -3.08
N GLY A 218 15.30 6.30 -2.97
CA GLY A 218 14.29 6.98 -3.74
C GLY A 218 13.86 6.22 -5.01
N LYS A 219 13.14 6.93 -5.89
CA LYS A 219 12.65 6.33 -7.15
C LYS A 219 13.80 6.16 -8.16
N PRO A 220 13.98 4.95 -8.75
CA PRO A 220 14.96 4.72 -9.81
C PRO A 220 14.54 5.34 -11.14
N ASP A 221 15.46 5.39 -12.12
CA ASP A 221 15.16 5.83 -13.48
C ASP A 221 14.29 4.81 -14.24
N LEU A 222 14.47 3.53 -13.93
CA LEU A 222 13.74 2.40 -14.47
C LEU A 222 13.02 1.68 -13.31
N ILE A 223 11.69 1.78 -13.29
CA ILE A 223 10.83 1.25 -12.22
C ILE A 223 10.34 -0.14 -12.62
N GLU A 224 10.50 -1.10 -11.72
CA GLU A 224 10.03 -2.46 -11.90
C GLU A 224 8.50 -2.52 -12.00
N VAL A 225 8.01 -3.27 -12.99
CA VAL A 225 6.60 -3.57 -13.23
C VAL A 225 6.42 -4.98 -13.78
N GLU A 226 5.21 -5.53 -13.62
CA GLU A 226 4.79 -6.73 -14.35
C GLU A 226 4.06 -6.32 -15.63
N ALA A 227 4.59 -6.76 -16.77
CA ALA A 227 3.97 -6.56 -18.06
C ALA A 227 2.68 -7.38 -18.22
N THR A 228 1.80 -6.98 -19.14
CA THR A 228 0.54 -7.67 -19.44
C THR A 228 0.70 -9.13 -19.86
N ASN A 229 1.89 -9.53 -20.25
CA ASN A 229 2.26 -10.92 -20.57
C ASN A 229 2.84 -11.72 -19.39
N GLY A 230 2.79 -11.18 -18.15
CA GLY A 230 3.26 -11.80 -16.92
C GLY A 230 4.79 -11.77 -16.73
N LYS A 231 5.53 -11.05 -17.57
CA LYS A 231 6.98 -10.90 -17.41
C LYS A 231 7.30 -9.70 -16.54
N LEU A 232 8.22 -9.87 -15.61
CA LEU A 232 8.79 -8.75 -14.87
C LEU A 232 9.80 -8.00 -15.75
N GLY A 233 9.77 -6.69 -15.67
CA GLY A 233 10.67 -5.78 -16.38
C GLY A 233 10.53 -4.36 -15.84
N TYR A 234 10.92 -3.39 -16.62
CA TYR A 234 11.04 -2.01 -16.17
C TYR A 234 10.37 -1.04 -17.15
N VAL A 235 9.73 0.00 -16.60
CA VAL A 235 9.27 1.16 -17.34
C VAL A 235 10.10 2.37 -16.96
N TYR A 236 10.23 3.34 -17.86
CA TYR A 236 10.86 4.60 -17.55
C TYR A 236 10.02 5.39 -16.55
N ARG A 237 10.65 5.86 -15.46
CA ARG A 237 10.00 6.69 -14.45
C ARG A 237 9.31 7.90 -15.07
N GLU A 238 9.96 8.61 -15.99
CA GLU A 238 9.39 9.79 -16.65
C GLU A 238 8.10 9.49 -17.42
N GLU A 239 8.03 8.30 -18.04
CA GLU A 239 6.82 7.87 -18.77
C GLU A 239 5.71 7.47 -17.80
N LEU A 240 6.07 6.80 -16.71
CA LEU A 240 5.15 6.43 -15.63
C LEU A 240 4.58 7.68 -14.95
N ASP A 241 5.42 8.62 -14.54
CA ASP A 241 5.03 9.86 -13.87
C ASP A 241 4.12 10.73 -14.77
N LYS A 242 4.36 10.72 -16.08
CA LYS A 242 3.45 11.34 -17.05
C LYS A 242 2.08 10.66 -17.10
N ALA A 243 2.07 9.33 -17.20
CA ALA A 243 0.85 8.55 -17.34
C ALA A 243 -0.01 8.56 -16.08
N THR A 244 0.61 8.62 -14.90
CA THR A 244 -0.07 8.70 -13.59
C THR A 244 -0.49 10.12 -13.21
N GLY A 245 0.02 11.14 -13.90
CA GLY A 245 -0.23 12.54 -13.57
C GLY A 245 0.73 13.14 -12.55
N GLU A 246 1.73 12.41 -12.10
CA GLU A 246 2.72 12.92 -11.15
C GLU A 246 3.50 14.10 -11.73
N THR A 247 3.82 14.06 -13.03
CA THR A 247 4.42 15.20 -13.73
C THR A 247 3.47 16.39 -13.75
N ALA A 248 2.18 16.18 -14.05
CA ALA A 248 1.20 17.25 -14.12
C ALA A 248 0.93 17.86 -12.73
N ALA A 249 1.00 17.04 -11.67
CA ALA A 249 0.77 17.49 -10.29
C ALA A 249 1.79 18.54 -9.82
N GLN A 250 2.97 18.60 -10.44
CA GLN A 250 3.98 19.62 -10.12
C GLN A 250 3.54 21.04 -10.54
N ASP A 251 2.63 21.15 -11.50
CA ASP A 251 2.10 22.42 -12.00
C ASP A 251 0.77 22.81 -11.32
N PHE A 252 0.18 21.96 -10.50
CA PHE A 252 -1.07 22.23 -9.82
C PHE A 252 -0.87 23.29 -8.74
N THR A 253 -1.68 24.34 -8.78
CA THR A 253 -1.65 25.45 -7.82
C THR A 253 -2.88 25.43 -6.93
N THR A 254 -3.93 24.72 -7.32
CA THR A 254 -5.19 24.60 -6.60
C THR A 254 -5.72 23.16 -6.62
N PRO A 255 -6.54 22.75 -5.64
CA PRO A 255 -7.23 21.46 -5.71
C PRO A 255 -8.10 21.28 -6.96
N GLN A 256 -8.57 22.40 -7.55
CA GLN A 256 -9.38 22.39 -8.75
C GLN A 256 -8.59 21.89 -9.96
N ASP A 257 -7.32 22.26 -10.08
CA ASP A 257 -6.42 21.81 -11.18
C ASP A 257 -6.30 20.29 -11.18
N ALA A 258 -6.21 19.66 -10.00
CA ALA A 258 -6.19 18.21 -9.86
C ALA A 258 -7.51 17.56 -10.31
N LEU A 259 -8.65 18.16 -9.97
CA LEU A 259 -9.97 17.65 -10.37
C LEU A 259 -10.17 17.78 -11.89
N GLU A 260 -9.73 18.87 -12.50
CA GLU A 260 -9.78 19.07 -13.95
C GLU A 260 -8.90 18.04 -14.68
N TRP A 261 -7.68 17.81 -14.21
CA TRP A 261 -6.80 16.78 -14.75
C TRP A 261 -7.42 15.38 -14.64
N GLN A 262 -8.02 15.03 -13.50
CA GLN A 262 -8.70 13.75 -13.31
C GLN A 262 -9.89 13.57 -14.27
N GLU A 263 -10.69 14.64 -14.47
CA GLU A 263 -11.82 14.59 -15.41
C GLU A 263 -11.34 14.43 -16.85
N GLU A 264 -10.29 15.16 -17.25
CA GLU A 264 -9.70 15.07 -18.59
C GLU A 264 -9.08 13.69 -18.87
N ASN A 265 -8.57 13.01 -17.84
CA ASN A 265 -7.94 11.69 -17.97
C ASN A 265 -8.87 10.52 -17.59
N ARG A 266 -10.11 10.79 -17.22
CA ARG A 266 -11.09 9.77 -16.89
C ARG A 266 -11.32 8.81 -18.05
N GLY A 267 -11.14 7.50 -17.78
CA GLY A 267 -11.34 6.43 -18.76
C GLY A 267 -10.26 6.35 -19.85
N LYS A 268 -9.17 7.11 -19.74
CA LYS A 268 -8.01 6.93 -20.62
C LYS A 268 -7.14 5.79 -20.09
N THR A 269 -6.67 4.97 -21.00
CA THR A 269 -5.66 3.94 -20.73
C THR A 269 -4.35 4.36 -21.39
N HIS A 270 -3.28 4.36 -20.61
CA HIS A 270 -1.92 4.57 -21.11
C HIS A 270 -1.22 3.23 -21.24
N THR A 271 -0.53 3.02 -22.35
CA THR A 271 0.29 1.83 -22.58
C THR A 271 1.74 2.24 -22.61
N LEU A 272 2.52 1.67 -21.67
CA LEU A 272 3.96 1.91 -21.57
C LEU A 272 4.73 0.67 -22.02
N PRO A 273 5.83 0.82 -22.78
CA PRO A 273 6.70 -0.28 -23.12
C PRO A 273 7.45 -0.75 -21.88
N VAL A 274 7.57 -2.08 -21.71
CA VAL A 274 8.33 -2.71 -20.63
C VAL A 274 9.63 -3.27 -21.19
N TYR A 275 10.75 -2.92 -20.55
CA TYR A 275 12.10 -3.26 -20.96
C TYR A 275 12.78 -4.22 -19.97
N LEU A 276 13.87 -4.84 -20.39
CA LEU A 276 14.86 -5.39 -19.48
C LEU A 276 15.57 -4.26 -18.71
N SER A 277 16.39 -4.61 -17.73
CA SER A 277 17.19 -3.65 -16.96
C SER A 277 18.16 -2.80 -17.81
N ASP A 278 18.45 -3.21 -19.05
CA ASP A 278 19.26 -2.42 -20.01
C ASP A 278 18.53 -1.17 -20.51
N GLY A 279 17.22 -1.03 -20.26
CA GLY A 279 16.38 0.08 -20.70
C GLY A 279 16.13 0.13 -22.20
N THR A 280 16.47 -0.93 -22.97
CA THR A 280 16.34 -0.93 -24.45
C THR A 280 15.66 -2.15 -25.00
N SER A 281 15.87 -3.30 -24.40
CA SER A 281 15.28 -4.56 -24.84
C SER A 281 13.84 -4.66 -24.38
N GLN A 282 12.90 -4.28 -25.24
CA GLN A 282 11.47 -4.34 -24.93
C GLN A 282 11.01 -5.81 -24.82
N ILE A 283 10.28 -6.12 -23.73
CA ILE A 283 9.80 -7.48 -23.40
C ILE A 283 8.28 -7.58 -23.26
N GLY A 284 7.59 -6.45 -23.23
CA GLY A 284 6.14 -6.39 -23.04
C GLY A 284 5.61 -4.98 -23.00
N GLU A 285 4.40 -4.85 -22.48
CA GLU A 285 3.69 -3.59 -22.28
C GLU A 285 3.04 -3.58 -20.89
N PHE A 286 2.92 -2.39 -20.32
CA PHE A 286 2.26 -2.13 -19.04
C PHE A 286 1.12 -1.14 -19.24
N HIS A 287 -0.07 -1.45 -18.73
CA HIS A 287 -1.26 -0.63 -18.88
C HIS A 287 -1.60 0.10 -17.59
N ILE A 288 -1.87 1.41 -17.70
CA ILE A 288 -2.30 2.27 -16.59
C ILE A 288 -3.66 2.85 -16.94
N GLY A 289 -4.57 2.82 -15.99
CA GLY A 289 -5.94 3.30 -16.14
C GLY A 289 -6.94 2.15 -16.16
N SER A 290 -8.23 2.49 -16.06
CA SER A 290 -9.31 1.51 -16.19
C SER A 290 -9.71 1.35 -17.64
N PRO A 291 -9.90 0.11 -18.13
CA PRO A 291 -10.48 -0.14 -19.43
C PRO A 291 -11.92 0.38 -19.53
#